data_414caef40af746552d7d4198433b325a
#
_entry.id   414caef40af746552d7d4198433b325a
#
_cell.length_a   1.000
_cell.length_b   1.000
_cell.length_c   1.000
_cell.angle_alpha   90.00
_cell.angle_beta   90.00
_cell.angle_gamma   90.00
#
_symmetry.space_group_name_H-M   'P 1'
#
loop_
_entity.id
_entity.type
_entity.pdbx_description
1 polymer ?
#
loop_
_entity_poly.entity_id
_entity_poly.type
_entity_poly.pdbx_seq_one_letter_code
_entity_poly.pdbx_strand_id
1 'polypeptide(L)'
;MTNEPGPPAGYRPCIGILLLDGNGRIFVGERLDTPGAWQMPQGGIDEGESAIDAAFRELKEETGIETAELIGVSNVWRSYDLPAALAAKAWGGRFRGQAQLWSALRFTGTPEDIDIRTAHPEFSQWKWTDAETLLAEIVDFKRDLYREVLDEFRLYIGPSTQTSA
;
A
#
# COMPACT_ATOMS: atom_id res chain seq x y z
N MET A 1 -24.38 6.62 13.07
CA MET A 1 -22.99 6.78 13.52
C MET A 1 -22.37 5.41 13.63
N THR A 2 -21.57 5.06 12.66
CA THR A 2 -20.76 3.87 12.71
C THR A 2 -19.57 4.16 13.62
N ASN A 3 -19.53 3.54 14.78
CA ASN A 3 -18.34 3.51 15.62
C ASN A 3 -17.30 2.60 14.95
N GLU A 4 -16.66 3.10 13.91
CA GLU A 4 -15.50 2.40 13.40
C GLU A 4 -14.39 2.52 14.43
N PRO A 5 -13.78 1.40 14.87
CA PRO A 5 -12.68 1.48 15.79
C PRO A 5 -11.54 2.27 15.14
N GLY A 6 -10.98 3.20 15.89
CA GLY A 6 -9.82 3.95 15.44
C GLY A 6 -8.56 3.11 15.44
N PRO A 7 -7.43 3.66 14.98
CA PRO A 7 -6.16 2.95 15.00
C PRO A 7 -5.72 2.64 16.44
N PRO A 8 -5.02 1.52 16.65
CA PRO A 8 -4.49 1.21 17.98
C PRO A 8 -3.48 2.26 18.43
N ALA A 9 -3.46 2.55 19.72
CA ALA A 9 -2.55 3.55 20.32
C ALA A 9 -1.08 3.16 20.11
N GLY A 10 -0.24 4.14 19.87
CA GLY A 10 1.20 3.93 19.69
C GLY A 10 1.61 3.61 18.25
N TYR A 11 0.66 3.54 17.33
CA TYR A 11 0.92 3.28 15.91
C TYR A 11 0.53 4.48 15.07
N ARG A 12 1.33 4.74 14.02
CA ARG A 12 1.02 5.80 13.06
C ARG A 12 -0.12 5.33 12.16
N PRO A 13 -1.24 6.08 12.08
CA PRO A 13 -2.34 5.68 11.19
C PRO A 13 -1.98 5.92 9.73
N CYS A 14 -2.17 4.87 8.92
CA CYS A 14 -1.80 4.87 7.50
C CYS A 14 -2.87 4.22 6.66
N ILE A 15 -2.86 4.54 5.37
CA ILE A 15 -3.67 3.89 4.35
C ILE A 15 -2.75 3.13 3.41
N GLY A 16 -3.10 1.88 3.11
CA GLY A 16 -2.46 1.11 2.06
C GLY A 16 -3.35 1.02 0.85
N ILE A 17 -2.76 0.92 -0.32
CA ILE A 17 -3.47 0.94 -1.58
C ILE A 17 -3.13 -0.30 -2.39
N LEU A 18 -4.11 -1.19 -2.54
CA LEU A 18 -4.03 -2.31 -3.49
C LEU A 18 -4.59 -1.80 -4.81
N LEU A 19 -3.70 -1.36 -5.70
CA LEU A 19 -4.08 -0.87 -7.02
C LEU A 19 -3.98 -2.02 -8.02
N LEU A 20 -5.07 -2.29 -8.71
CA LEU A 20 -5.18 -3.40 -9.67
C LEU A 20 -5.36 -2.88 -11.09
N ASP A 21 -4.71 -3.54 -12.05
CA ASP A 21 -4.95 -3.27 -13.48
C ASP A 21 -6.18 -4.05 -13.96
N GLY A 22 -6.48 -3.97 -15.26
CA GLY A 22 -7.64 -4.64 -15.84
C GLY A 22 -7.58 -6.17 -15.79
N ASN A 23 -6.40 -6.74 -15.54
CA ASN A 23 -6.19 -8.19 -15.42
C ASN A 23 -6.07 -8.64 -13.96
N GLY A 24 -6.28 -7.74 -13.00
CA GLY A 24 -6.14 -8.05 -11.59
C GLY A 24 -4.71 -8.17 -11.11
N ARG A 25 -3.75 -7.60 -11.84
CA ARG A 25 -2.36 -7.54 -11.39
C ARG A 25 -2.17 -6.36 -10.47
N ILE A 26 -1.18 -6.47 -9.59
CA ILE A 26 -0.96 -5.56 -8.47
C ILE A 26 0.16 -4.57 -8.80
N PHE A 27 -0.10 -3.28 -8.57
CA PHE A 27 0.93 -2.25 -8.69
C PHE A 27 1.87 -2.30 -7.49
N VAL A 28 3.17 -2.35 -7.77
CA VAL A 28 4.20 -2.24 -6.75
C VAL A 28 5.31 -1.31 -7.23
N GLY A 29 5.94 -0.64 -6.27
CA GLY A 29 7.13 0.17 -6.51
C GLY A 29 8.31 -0.35 -5.71
N GLU A 30 9.50 -0.24 -6.29
CA GLU A 30 10.74 -0.55 -5.56
C GLU A 30 11.15 0.67 -4.75
N ARG A 31 11.39 0.47 -3.46
CA ARG A 31 11.73 1.58 -2.56
C ARG A 31 13.10 2.17 -2.89
N LEU A 32 13.15 3.50 -2.96
CA LEU A 32 14.43 4.22 -3.15
C LEU A 32 15.38 3.99 -1.99
N ASP A 33 14.85 3.93 -0.76
CA ASP A 33 15.68 3.80 0.45
C ASP A 33 16.09 2.35 0.75
N THR A 34 15.48 1.38 0.08
CA THR A 34 15.73 -0.04 0.32
C THR A 34 15.69 -0.79 -1.01
N PRO A 35 16.77 -0.75 -1.79
CA PRO A 35 16.82 -1.46 -3.08
C PRO A 35 16.49 -2.94 -2.91
N GLY A 36 15.68 -3.47 -3.81
CA GLY A 36 15.19 -4.84 -3.77
C GLY A 36 13.90 -5.03 -3.00
N ALA A 37 13.45 -4.02 -2.24
CA ALA A 37 12.18 -4.08 -1.50
C ALA A 37 11.06 -3.48 -2.35
N TRP A 38 10.13 -4.33 -2.74
CA TRP A 38 8.96 -3.93 -3.53
C TRP A 38 7.73 -3.89 -2.64
N GLN A 39 6.92 -2.84 -2.78
CA GLN A 39 5.74 -2.68 -1.95
C GLN A 39 4.60 -1.99 -2.68
N MET A 40 3.40 -2.18 -2.18
CA MET A 40 2.24 -1.43 -2.62
C MET A 40 2.32 0.01 -2.09
N PRO A 41 1.70 1.00 -2.78
CA PRO A 41 1.67 2.37 -2.28
C PRO A 41 1.00 2.46 -0.91
N GLN A 42 1.52 3.35 -0.08
CA GLN A 42 0.97 3.58 1.26
C GLN A 42 1.42 4.95 1.77
N GLY A 43 0.69 5.49 2.72
CA GLY A 43 1.10 6.73 3.36
C GLY A 43 0.26 7.06 4.57
N GLY A 44 0.62 8.12 5.27
CA GLY A 44 -0.08 8.55 6.47
C GLY A 44 -1.46 9.12 6.17
N ILE A 45 -2.38 8.94 7.11
CA ILE A 45 -3.68 9.59 7.10
C ILE A 45 -3.54 10.85 7.93
N ASP A 46 -3.83 12.02 7.33
CA ASP A 46 -3.72 13.29 8.02
C ASP A 46 -4.88 13.49 9.00
N GLU A 47 -4.67 14.33 10.01
CA GLU A 47 -5.71 14.64 10.98
C GLU A 47 -6.93 15.23 10.26
N GLY A 48 -8.11 14.68 10.51
CA GLY A 48 -9.36 15.12 9.88
C GLY A 48 -9.58 14.59 8.48
N GLU A 49 -8.63 13.85 7.91
CA GLU A 49 -8.74 13.28 6.57
C GLU A 49 -9.39 11.89 6.66
N SER A 50 -10.30 11.59 5.71
CA SER A 50 -10.84 10.24 5.62
C SER A 50 -9.81 9.28 5.03
N ALA A 51 -9.92 8.00 5.36
CA ALA A 51 -9.02 6.98 4.81
C ALA A 51 -9.09 6.93 3.29
N ILE A 52 -10.27 7.08 2.70
CA ILE A 52 -10.45 7.05 1.24
C ILE A 52 -9.77 8.26 0.60
N ASP A 53 -9.94 9.45 1.16
CA ASP A 53 -9.27 10.65 0.63
C ASP A 53 -7.76 10.52 0.73
N ALA A 54 -7.26 9.95 1.83
CA ALA A 54 -5.85 9.68 2.01
C ALA A 54 -5.33 8.70 0.94
N ALA A 55 -6.12 7.68 0.59
CA ALA A 55 -5.73 6.71 -0.43
C ALA A 55 -5.50 7.38 -1.80
N PHE A 56 -6.45 8.21 -2.24
CA PHE A 56 -6.30 8.90 -3.52
C PHE A 56 -5.16 9.92 -3.49
N ARG A 57 -5.01 10.63 -2.38
CA ARG A 57 -3.93 11.62 -2.22
C ARG A 57 -2.56 10.94 -2.26
N GLU A 58 -2.37 9.87 -1.47
CA GLU A 58 -1.09 9.17 -1.42
C GLU A 58 -0.76 8.49 -2.75
N LEU A 59 -1.75 7.92 -3.42
CA LEU A 59 -1.55 7.33 -4.74
C LEU A 59 -1.01 8.38 -5.73
N LYS A 60 -1.60 9.56 -5.74
CA LYS A 60 -1.15 10.65 -6.59
C LYS A 60 0.25 11.13 -6.20
N GLU A 61 0.51 11.30 -4.90
CA GLU A 61 1.81 11.78 -4.42
C GLU A 61 2.94 10.81 -4.76
N GLU A 62 2.68 9.51 -4.69
CA GLU A 62 3.72 8.49 -4.91
C GLU A 62 3.87 8.06 -6.37
N THR A 63 2.78 8.08 -7.13
CA THR A 63 2.75 7.49 -8.48
C THR A 63 2.24 8.41 -9.57
N GLY A 64 1.76 9.59 -9.24
CA GLY A 64 1.14 10.50 -10.21
C GLY A 64 -0.24 10.07 -10.69
N ILE A 65 -0.76 8.94 -10.22
CA ILE A 65 -2.01 8.38 -10.73
C ILE A 65 -3.22 9.12 -10.14
N GLU A 66 -4.08 9.61 -11.02
CA GLU A 66 -5.40 10.17 -10.68
C GLU A 66 -6.53 9.36 -11.31
N THR A 67 -6.21 8.44 -12.20
CA THR A 67 -7.16 7.62 -12.96
C THR A 67 -7.36 6.27 -12.28
N ALA A 68 -8.13 6.28 -11.18
CA ALA A 68 -8.42 5.06 -10.43
C ALA A 68 -9.82 5.14 -9.82
N GLU A 69 -10.45 3.98 -9.64
CA GLU A 69 -11.78 3.83 -9.04
C GLU A 69 -11.67 3.00 -7.77
N LEU A 70 -12.40 3.40 -6.73
CA LEU A 70 -12.49 2.61 -5.50
C LEU A 70 -13.36 1.36 -5.73
N ILE A 71 -12.84 0.19 -5.39
CA ILE A 71 -13.59 -1.06 -5.48
C ILE A 71 -13.82 -1.75 -4.15
N GLY A 72 -13.06 -1.41 -3.12
CA GLY A 72 -13.29 -1.96 -1.78
C GLY A 72 -12.45 -1.27 -0.73
N VAL A 73 -12.91 -1.32 0.50
CA VAL A 73 -12.18 -0.79 1.67
C VAL A 73 -12.26 -1.80 2.78
N SER A 74 -11.13 -2.08 3.42
CA SER A 74 -11.10 -2.88 4.63
C SER A 74 -11.57 -2.05 5.81
N ASN A 75 -12.25 -2.67 6.75
CA ASN A 75 -12.62 -2.04 8.02
C ASN A 75 -11.75 -2.53 9.18
N VAL A 76 -10.66 -3.21 8.86
CA VAL A 76 -9.76 -3.81 9.85
C VAL A 76 -8.44 -3.05 9.86
N TRP A 77 -8.07 -2.50 11.02
CA TRP A 77 -6.76 -1.94 11.22
C TRP A 77 -5.74 -3.07 11.40
N ARG A 78 -4.71 -3.08 10.57
CA ARG A 78 -3.62 -4.06 10.67
C ARG A 78 -2.35 -3.31 11.03
N SER A 79 -1.70 -3.75 12.11
CA SER A 79 -0.52 -3.07 12.60
C SER A 79 0.72 -3.96 12.49
N TYR A 80 1.86 -3.34 12.37
CA TYR A 80 3.14 -3.99 12.48
C TYR A 80 4.12 -3.08 13.21
N ASP A 81 5.01 -3.68 13.95
CA ASP A 81 6.07 -2.95 14.65
C ASP A 81 7.28 -2.82 13.72
N LEU A 82 7.90 -1.64 13.74
CA LEU A 82 9.19 -1.47 13.09
C LEU A 82 10.26 -2.16 13.93
N PRO A 83 11.35 -2.65 13.31
CA PRO A 83 12.53 -3.03 14.07
C PRO A 83 12.94 -1.91 15.01
N ALA A 84 13.37 -2.24 16.23
CA ALA A 84 13.62 -1.26 17.28
C ALA A 84 14.52 -0.09 16.85
N ALA A 85 15.57 -0.37 16.08
CA ALA A 85 16.47 0.64 15.58
C ALA A 85 15.79 1.64 14.63
N LEU A 86 14.87 1.16 13.80
CA LEU A 86 14.10 2.01 12.88
C LEU A 86 13.03 2.79 13.63
N ALA A 87 12.35 2.17 14.59
CA ALA A 87 11.32 2.83 15.40
C ALA A 87 11.88 4.02 16.17
N ALA A 88 13.11 3.92 16.66
CA ALA A 88 13.77 5.00 17.40
C ALA A 88 14.04 6.24 16.52
N LYS A 89 14.15 6.08 15.21
CA LYS A 89 14.49 7.15 14.26
C LYS A 89 13.29 7.65 13.46
N ALA A 90 12.36 6.75 13.12
CA ALA A 90 11.21 7.11 12.30
C ALA A 90 10.27 8.03 13.07
N TRP A 91 9.76 9.06 12.41
CA TRP A 91 8.76 9.99 12.96
C TRP A 91 9.16 10.58 14.33
N GLY A 92 10.44 10.79 14.56
CA GLY A 92 10.95 11.31 15.83
C GLY A 92 10.80 10.33 16.99
N GLY A 93 10.69 9.05 16.75
CA GLY A 93 10.54 8.01 17.77
C GLY A 93 9.15 7.98 18.40
N ARG A 94 8.15 8.66 17.82
CA ARG A 94 6.80 8.79 18.39
C ARG A 94 5.96 7.54 18.31
N PHE A 95 6.24 6.65 17.37
CA PHE A 95 5.43 5.46 17.10
C PHE A 95 6.30 4.21 17.10
N ARG A 96 5.72 3.11 17.55
CA ARG A 96 6.39 1.81 17.50
C ARG A 96 6.28 1.14 16.14
N GLY A 97 5.35 1.61 15.31
CA GLY A 97 5.11 1.07 13.99
C GLY A 97 3.97 1.78 13.30
N GLN A 98 3.35 1.12 12.35
CA GLN A 98 2.20 1.64 11.62
C GLN A 98 0.98 0.77 11.83
N ALA A 99 -0.19 1.41 11.87
CA ALA A 99 -1.47 0.73 11.78
C ALA A 99 -2.09 1.15 10.45
N GLN A 100 -2.47 0.18 9.64
CA GLN A 100 -2.92 0.42 8.27
C GLN A 100 -4.35 -0.04 8.06
N LEU A 101 -5.14 0.84 7.44
CA LEU A 101 -6.35 0.45 6.74
C LEU A 101 -5.95 0.22 5.29
N TRP A 102 -6.63 -0.70 4.62
CA TRP A 102 -6.32 -0.99 3.22
C TRP A 102 -7.52 -0.70 2.33
N SER A 103 -7.23 -0.18 1.15
CA SER A 103 -8.21 0.09 0.10
C SER A 103 -7.81 -0.68 -1.15
N ALA A 104 -8.81 -1.10 -1.92
CA ALA A 104 -8.60 -1.70 -3.23
C ALA A 104 -9.13 -0.75 -4.28
N LEU A 105 -8.29 -0.38 -5.24
CA LEU A 105 -8.62 0.52 -6.34
C LEU A 105 -8.32 -0.14 -7.68
N ARG A 106 -9.09 0.21 -8.70
CA ARG A 106 -8.85 -0.24 -10.06
C ARG A 106 -8.27 0.91 -10.87
N PHE A 107 -7.14 0.65 -11.51
CA PHE A 107 -6.51 1.60 -12.43
C PHE A 107 -7.33 1.67 -13.72
N THR A 108 -7.72 2.89 -14.09
CA THR A 108 -8.57 3.15 -15.27
C THR A 108 -7.86 3.94 -16.36
N GLY A 109 -6.57 4.21 -16.17
CA GLY A 109 -5.78 5.01 -17.09
C GLY A 109 -4.89 4.18 -17.99
N THR A 110 -3.88 4.82 -18.53
CA THR A 110 -2.87 4.22 -19.40
C THR A 110 -1.50 4.34 -18.73
N PRO A 111 -0.47 3.59 -19.19
CA PRO A 111 0.86 3.67 -18.58
C PRO A 111 1.43 5.09 -18.52
N GLU A 112 1.04 5.97 -19.42
CA GLU A 112 1.48 7.37 -19.43
C GLU A 112 0.98 8.17 -18.24
N ASP A 113 -0.06 7.69 -17.57
CA ASP A 113 -0.59 8.32 -16.36
C ASP A 113 0.25 8.01 -15.12
N ILE A 114 1.19 7.09 -15.23
CA ILE A 114 2.03 6.66 -14.11
C ILE A 114 3.38 7.38 -14.18
N ASP A 115 3.67 8.22 -13.18
CA ASP A 115 4.95 8.91 -13.07
C ASP A 115 5.39 8.93 -11.61
N ILE A 116 6.35 8.05 -11.29
CA ILE A 116 6.88 7.93 -9.93
C ILE A 116 7.91 9.02 -9.59
N ARG A 117 8.26 9.86 -10.56
CA ARG A 117 9.17 11.01 -10.36
C ARG A 117 8.35 12.20 -9.84
N THR A 118 7.90 12.09 -8.62
CA THR A 118 7.06 13.09 -7.95
C THR A 118 7.92 14.05 -7.12
N ALA A 119 7.28 15.04 -6.48
CA ALA A 119 7.98 16.01 -5.65
C ALA A 119 8.73 15.37 -4.48
N HIS A 120 8.20 14.28 -3.93
CA HIS A 120 8.82 13.52 -2.85
C HIS A 120 8.86 12.05 -3.24
N PRO A 121 9.80 11.66 -4.12
CA PRO A 121 9.79 10.32 -4.70
C PRO A 121 10.05 9.24 -3.64
N GLU A 122 9.26 8.17 -3.71
CA GLU A 122 9.39 7.01 -2.84
C GLU A 122 9.94 5.80 -3.60
N PHE A 123 9.75 5.76 -4.91
CA PHE A 123 10.06 4.60 -5.74
C PHE A 123 11.07 4.93 -6.83
N SER A 124 11.98 3.97 -7.08
CA SER A 124 12.94 4.05 -8.18
C SER A 124 12.39 3.44 -9.47
N GLN A 125 11.51 2.46 -9.36
CA GLN A 125 10.83 1.79 -10.48
C GLN A 125 9.50 1.25 -10.01
N TRP A 126 8.65 0.87 -10.97
CA TRP A 126 7.35 0.27 -10.68
C TRP A 126 7.08 -0.88 -11.65
N LYS A 127 6.17 -1.77 -11.27
CA LYS A 127 5.71 -2.86 -12.13
C LYS A 127 4.33 -3.33 -11.69
N TRP A 128 3.68 -4.07 -12.57
CA TRP A 128 2.50 -4.88 -12.22
C TRP A 128 3.01 -6.27 -11.87
N THR A 129 2.49 -6.84 -10.79
CA THR A 129 2.95 -8.15 -10.31
C THR A 129 1.78 -9.01 -9.83
N ASP A 130 2.07 -10.26 -9.51
CA ASP A 130 1.10 -11.15 -8.88
C ASP A 130 1.32 -11.23 -7.36
N ALA A 131 0.35 -11.82 -6.66
CA ALA A 131 0.38 -11.91 -5.20
C ALA A 131 1.58 -12.73 -4.70
N GLU A 132 1.91 -13.82 -5.37
CA GLU A 132 3.00 -14.70 -4.97
C GLU A 132 4.36 -13.99 -5.07
N THR A 133 4.60 -13.29 -6.17
CA THR A 133 5.82 -12.52 -6.38
C THR A 133 5.93 -11.39 -5.36
N LEU A 134 4.82 -10.69 -5.11
CA LEU A 134 4.81 -9.60 -4.13
C LEU A 134 5.20 -10.10 -2.74
N LEU A 135 4.65 -11.23 -2.30
CA LEU A 135 4.98 -11.81 -1.00
C LEU A 135 6.44 -12.24 -0.90
N ALA A 136 7.06 -12.60 -2.03
CA ALA A 136 8.48 -12.95 -2.05
C ALA A 136 9.38 -11.71 -1.99
N GLU A 137 8.91 -10.56 -2.49
CA GLU A 137 9.73 -9.35 -2.65
C GLU A 137 9.49 -8.27 -1.60
N ILE A 138 8.48 -8.44 -0.74
CA ILE A 138 8.22 -7.50 0.35
C ILE A 138 9.21 -7.70 1.50
N VAL A 139 9.53 -6.63 2.24
CA VAL A 139 10.38 -6.75 3.44
C VAL A 139 9.74 -7.69 4.46
N ASP A 140 10.57 -8.44 5.15
CA ASP A 140 10.14 -9.55 6.01
C ASP A 140 9.10 -9.16 7.07
N PHE A 141 9.28 -8.01 7.71
CA PHE A 141 8.39 -7.63 8.81
C PHE A 141 7.00 -7.18 8.35
N LYS A 142 6.77 -7.02 7.03
CA LYS A 142 5.45 -6.70 6.46
C LYS A 142 4.77 -7.90 5.81
N ARG A 143 5.48 -9.03 5.67
CA ARG A 143 4.97 -10.16 4.86
C ARG A 143 3.66 -10.73 5.37
N ASP A 144 3.53 -10.93 6.67
CA ASP A 144 2.30 -11.49 7.24
C ASP A 144 1.12 -10.54 7.05
N LEU A 145 1.34 -9.25 7.24
CA LEU A 145 0.31 -8.24 7.01
C LEU A 145 -0.13 -8.25 5.54
N TYR A 146 0.81 -8.27 4.61
CA TYR A 146 0.52 -8.32 3.18
C TYR A 146 -0.27 -9.59 2.82
N ARG A 147 0.10 -10.73 3.43
CA ARG A 147 -0.64 -11.98 3.19
C ARG A 147 -2.10 -11.86 3.59
N GLU A 148 -2.38 -11.24 4.74
CA GLU A 148 -3.76 -11.00 5.20
C GLU A 148 -4.52 -10.07 4.26
N VAL A 149 -3.89 -9.00 3.81
CA VAL A 149 -4.50 -8.03 2.88
C VAL A 149 -4.84 -8.70 1.56
N LEU A 150 -3.90 -9.44 0.98
CA LEU A 150 -4.11 -10.13 -0.29
C LEU A 150 -5.20 -11.19 -0.16
N ASP A 151 -5.31 -11.85 0.98
CA ASP A 151 -6.39 -12.81 1.23
C ASP A 151 -7.75 -12.11 1.34
N GLU A 152 -7.83 -10.98 2.02
CA GLU A 152 -9.08 -10.23 2.14
C GLU A 152 -9.62 -9.80 0.78
N PHE A 153 -8.75 -9.34 -0.12
CA PHE A 153 -9.14 -8.83 -1.44
C PHE A 153 -8.96 -9.86 -2.57
N ARG A 154 -8.80 -11.13 -2.24
CA ARG A 154 -8.46 -12.19 -3.22
C ARG A 154 -9.40 -12.27 -4.41
N LEU A 155 -10.68 -11.92 -4.23
CA LEU A 155 -11.67 -11.99 -5.32
C LEU A 155 -11.43 -10.96 -6.40
N TYR A 156 -10.70 -9.89 -6.11
CA TYR A 156 -10.37 -8.85 -7.08
C TYR A 156 -9.02 -9.11 -7.77
N ILE A 157 -8.18 -9.95 -7.16
CA ILE A 157 -6.82 -10.21 -7.65
C ILE A 157 -6.85 -11.29 -8.71
N GLY A 158 -6.16 -11.07 -9.82
CA GLY A 158 -6.06 -12.02 -10.91
C GLY A 158 -5.16 -13.22 -10.58
N PRO A 159 -5.15 -14.24 -11.42
CA PRO A 159 -4.31 -15.41 -11.23
C PRO A 159 -2.82 -15.05 -11.36
N SER A 160 -1.96 -15.91 -10.78
CA SER A 160 -0.51 -15.76 -10.89
C SER A 160 -0.07 -15.79 -12.35
N THR A 161 0.83 -14.86 -12.73
CA THR A 161 1.38 -14.80 -14.08
C THR A 161 2.35 -15.93 -14.38
N GLN A 162 2.72 -16.73 -13.38
CA GLN A 162 3.62 -17.88 -13.56
C GLN A 162 2.91 -19.12 -14.11
N THR A 163 1.60 -19.09 -14.21
CA THR A 163 0.80 -20.18 -14.78
C THR A 163 0.47 -19.93 -16.24
N SER A 164 1.38 -19.38 -17.00
CA SER A 164 1.19 -19.28 -18.44
C SER A 164 1.32 -20.66 -19.07
N ALA A 165 0.30 -21.07 -19.73
CA ALA A 165 0.35 -22.23 -20.60
C ALA A 165 1.28 -21.93 -21.78
#